data_e98e4d076f51a692436262f42f599ff0
#
_entry.id   e98e4d076f51a692436262f42f599ff0
#
_cell.length_a   1.000
_cell.length_b   1.000
_cell.length_c   1.000
_cell.angle_alpha   90.00
_cell.angle_beta   90.00
_cell.angle_gamma   90.00
#
_symmetry.space_group_name_H-M   'P 1'
#
loop_
_entity.id
_entity.type
_entity.pdbx_description
1 polymer ?
#
loop_
_entity_poly.entity_id
_entity_poly.type
_entity_poly.pdbx_seq_one_letter_code
_entity_poly.pdbx_strand_id
1 'polypeptide(L)'
;MRPADFADPFEGRPGVFHLASDHLETMRLFSDDESFRYGVNTLALGVVRPGVTIYCYELMDSHLHVLVGGIWEECKAFFQWVLHRLAMMVARRDGVSDVLPRDGFDVHAVLDPRQFRNEMAYILRNCYKARICSPFSYEWGSIDVYFNPTRDALPGRPVSTLGTVAVRRMFQTRVEVPPHYEVRDGRILNRCFVDYGYVERQFGDSLSFFDVLRLWDLESSVALSHGVSEQVTFSDVELSIRLKTLCRNDFGADSIQSLDRKSLLMLARSASRRFGAGKTQLARLLNISADMLGKVL
;
A
#
# COMPACT_ATOMS: atom_id res chain seq x y z
N MET A 1 31.29 -11.12 -11.84
CA MET A 1 31.18 -11.17 -10.39
C MET A 1 29.80 -10.60 -10.07
N ARG A 2 28.85 -11.41 -9.62
CA ARG A 2 27.51 -10.93 -9.23
C ARG A 2 27.71 -10.04 -7.99
N PRO A 3 26.92 -8.94 -7.81
CA PRO A 3 26.95 -8.18 -6.56
C PRO A 3 26.68 -9.14 -5.41
N ALA A 4 27.42 -9.00 -4.31
CA ALA A 4 27.20 -9.77 -3.10
C ALA A 4 25.74 -9.63 -2.70
N ASP A 5 25.04 -10.76 -2.52
CA ASP A 5 23.71 -10.83 -1.97
C ASP A 5 23.77 -10.21 -0.57
N PHE A 6 23.37 -8.94 -0.44
CA PHE A 6 23.09 -8.38 0.86
C PHE A 6 21.88 -9.15 1.40
N ALA A 7 22.07 -9.85 2.50
CA ALA A 7 20.99 -10.56 3.18
C ALA A 7 19.82 -9.59 3.39
N ASP A 8 18.61 -10.04 3.04
CA ASP A 8 17.39 -9.26 3.25
C ASP A 8 17.27 -8.98 4.76
N PRO A 9 17.17 -7.70 5.21
CA PRO A 9 17.19 -7.36 6.63
C PRO A 9 16.02 -7.97 7.42
N PHE A 10 15.01 -8.50 6.73
CA PHE A 10 13.81 -9.09 7.33
C PHE A 10 13.79 -10.62 7.26
N GLU A 11 14.79 -11.26 6.63
CA GLU A 11 14.83 -12.71 6.38
C GLU A 11 14.54 -13.53 7.64
N GLY A 12 13.60 -14.48 7.51
CA GLY A 12 13.18 -15.40 8.59
C GLY A 12 12.39 -14.74 9.72
N ARG A 13 12.06 -13.47 9.65
CA ARG A 13 11.40 -12.73 10.74
C ARG A 13 9.88 -12.68 10.55
N PRO A 14 9.11 -13.13 11.57
CA PRO A 14 7.69 -12.82 11.63
C PRO A 14 7.53 -11.32 11.95
N GLY A 15 6.58 -10.67 11.29
CA GLY A 15 6.36 -9.24 11.49
C GLY A 15 5.08 -8.74 10.84
N VAL A 16 4.89 -7.43 10.93
CA VAL A 16 3.88 -6.70 10.19
C VAL A 16 4.61 -5.78 9.21
N PHE A 17 4.17 -5.80 7.96
CA PHE A 17 4.81 -5.07 6.88
C PHE A 17 3.78 -4.27 6.10
N HIS A 18 4.06 -3.00 5.90
CA HIS A 18 3.38 -2.18 4.92
C HIS A 18 4.10 -2.33 3.57
N LEU A 19 3.38 -2.82 2.58
CA LEU A 19 3.85 -3.03 1.22
C LEU A 19 3.11 -2.07 0.29
N ALA A 20 3.85 -1.38 -0.57
CA ALA A 20 3.29 -0.46 -1.54
C ALA A 20 3.90 -0.69 -2.92
N SER A 21 3.08 -0.83 -3.95
CA SER A 21 3.59 -0.94 -5.31
C SER A 21 4.18 0.38 -5.79
N ASP A 22 5.11 0.33 -6.75
CA ASP A 22 5.56 1.53 -7.46
C ASP A 22 4.37 2.24 -8.10
N HIS A 23 4.42 3.59 -8.11
CA HIS A 23 3.45 4.40 -8.82
C HIS A 23 3.65 4.29 -10.33
N LEU A 24 2.56 4.07 -11.06
CA LEU A 24 2.56 4.19 -12.50
C LEU A 24 2.35 5.67 -12.87
N GLU A 25 3.39 6.33 -13.38
CA GLU A 25 3.33 7.77 -13.69
C GLU A 25 2.51 8.07 -14.96
N THR A 26 2.51 7.16 -15.91
CA THR A 26 1.93 7.37 -17.25
C THR A 26 0.69 6.53 -17.53
N MET A 27 0.35 5.63 -16.64
CA MET A 27 -0.73 4.65 -16.80
C MET A 27 -1.53 4.52 -15.51
N ARG A 28 -2.77 4.07 -15.65
CA ARG A 28 -3.59 3.67 -14.49
C ARG A 28 -3.49 2.17 -14.28
N LEU A 29 -3.15 1.78 -13.08
CA LEU A 29 -3.21 0.38 -12.65
C LEU A 29 -4.67 -0.09 -12.62
N PHE A 30 -5.53 0.74 -12.04
CA PHE A 30 -6.98 0.52 -12.02
C PHE A 30 -7.67 1.70 -12.73
N SER A 31 -8.34 1.42 -13.85
CA SER A 31 -8.97 2.44 -14.71
C SER A 31 -10.50 2.45 -14.62
N ASP A 32 -11.08 1.37 -14.10
CA ASP A 32 -12.51 1.12 -14.02
C ASP A 32 -12.85 0.14 -12.91
N ASP A 33 -14.13 0.03 -12.58
CA ASP A 33 -14.62 -0.86 -11.53
C ASP A 33 -14.22 -2.33 -11.73
N GLU A 34 -14.09 -2.81 -12.97
CA GLU A 34 -13.72 -4.18 -13.25
C GLU A 34 -12.28 -4.44 -12.82
N SER A 35 -11.37 -3.54 -13.13
CA SER A 35 -9.96 -3.61 -12.73
C SER A 35 -9.79 -3.51 -11.22
N PHE A 36 -10.55 -2.64 -10.54
CA PHE A 36 -10.56 -2.55 -9.09
C PHE A 36 -11.10 -3.84 -8.44
N ARG A 37 -12.22 -4.40 -8.93
CA ARG A 37 -12.74 -5.70 -8.46
C ARG A 37 -11.71 -6.80 -8.63
N TYR A 38 -11.01 -6.82 -9.77
CA TYR A 38 -9.93 -7.76 -10.01
C TYR A 38 -8.80 -7.60 -8.98
N GLY A 39 -8.43 -6.38 -8.63
CA GLY A 39 -7.45 -6.07 -7.60
C GLY A 39 -7.84 -6.61 -6.23
N VAL A 40 -9.05 -6.30 -5.76
CA VAL A 40 -9.59 -6.82 -4.48
C VAL A 40 -9.61 -8.34 -4.47
N ASN A 41 -10.13 -8.96 -5.54
CA ASN A 41 -10.18 -10.41 -5.66
C ASN A 41 -8.77 -11.03 -5.68
N THR A 42 -7.80 -10.34 -6.27
CA THR A 42 -6.40 -10.79 -6.27
C THR A 42 -5.82 -10.78 -4.86
N LEU A 43 -6.05 -9.75 -4.06
CA LEU A 43 -5.64 -9.73 -2.65
C LEU A 43 -6.28 -10.88 -1.86
N ALA A 44 -7.60 -11.03 -1.98
CA ALA A 44 -8.34 -12.09 -1.30
C ALA A 44 -7.86 -13.51 -1.66
N LEU A 45 -7.51 -13.74 -2.91
CA LEU A 45 -6.97 -15.02 -3.38
C LEU A 45 -5.52 -15.26 -2.95
N GLY A 46 -4.75 -14.19 -2.79
CA GLY A 46 -3.36 -14.28 -2.34
C GLY A 46 -3.23 -14.85 -0.94
N VAL A 47 -4.16 -14.53 -0.04
CA VAL A 47 -4.18 -15.01 1.35
C VAL A 47 -4.84 -16.38 1.54
N VAL A 48 -5.35 -16.99 0.49
CA VAL A 48 -5.80 -18.40 0.56
C VAL A 48 -4.63 -19.34 0.87
N ARG A 49 -3.42 -18.94 0.50
CA ARG A 49 -2.21 -19.64 0.92
C ARG A 49 -1.93 -19.33 2.40
N PRO A 50 -1.61 -20.34 3.22
CA PRO A 50 -1.28 -20.11 4.63
C PRO A 50 -0.05 -19.22 4.78
N GLY A 51 0.02 -18.49 5.88
CA GLY A 51 1.20 -17.74 6.30
C GLY A 51 1.09 -16.22 6.17
N VAL A 52 0.13 -15.69 5.38
CA VAL A 52 -0.07 -14.24 5.24
C VAL A 52 -1.45 -13.84 5.71
N THR A 53 -1.51 -12.79 6.51
CA THR A 53 -2.74 -12.15 6.98
C THR A 53 -2.78 -10.70 6.47
N ILE A 54 -3.91 -10.28 5.88
CA ILE A 54 -4.12 -8.88 5.53
C ILE A 54 -4.84 -8.18 6.69
N TYR A 55 -4.27 -7.06 7.13
CA TYR A 55 -4.88 -6.20 8.15
C TYR A 55 -5.62 -5.02 7.54
N CYS A 56 -5.06 -4.37 6.53
CA CYS A 56 -5.77 -3.38 5.74
C CYS A 56 -5.17 -3.24 4.34
N TYR A 57 -5.93 -2.63 3.44
CA TYR A 57 -5.45 -2.26 2.11
C TYR A 57 -6.25 -1.09 1.55
N GLU A 58 -5.66 -0.42 0.57
CA GLU A 58 -6.33 0.54 -0.30
C GLU A 58 -5.75 0.46 -1.71
N LEU A 59 -6.61 0.36 -2.71
CA LEU A 59 -6.26 0.37 -4.12
C LEU A 59 -6.47 1.77 -4.66
N MET A 60 -5.43 2.37 -5.22
CA MET A 60 -5.48 3.67 -5.89
C MET A 60 -5.36 3.48 -7.40
N ASP A 61 -5.79 4.41 -8.19
CA ASP A 61 -5.75 4.30 -9.66
C ASP A 61 -4.35 3.99 -10.22
N SER A 62 -3.29 4.44 -9.57
CA SER A 62 -1.89 4.28 -10.01
C SER A 62 -1.07 3.27 -9.20
N HIS A 63 -1.54 2.84 -8.02
CA HIS A 63 -0.78 2.00 -7.09
C HIS A 63 -1.69 1.33 -6.05
N LEU A 64 -1.12 0.47 -5.22
CA LEU A 64 -1.83 -0.12 -4.09
C LEU A 64 -0.95 -0.12 -2.83
N HIS A 65 -1.63 -0.05 -1.70
CA HIS A 65 -1.06 -0.22 -0.37
C HIS A 65 -1.71 -1.41 0.31
N VAL A 66 -0.91 -2.22 1.02
CA VAL A 66 -1.42 -3.31 1.85
C VAL A 66 -0.60 -3.45 3.13
N LEU A 67 -1.27 -3.63 4.27
CA LEU A 67 -0.66 -3.95 5.55
C LEU A 67 -0.86 -5.44 5.80
N VAL A 68 0.24 -6.18 5.89
CA VAL A 68 0.21 -7.63 6.03
C VAL A 68 1.01 -8.10 7.24
N GLY A 69 0.63 -9.25 7.79
CA GLY A 69 1.40 -9.96 8.80
C GLY A 69 1.76 -11.36 8.35
N GLY A 70 2.93 -11.82 8.79
CA GLY A 70 3.45 -13.14 8.46
C GLY A 70 4.97 -13.21 8.55
N ILE A 71 5.54 -14.32 8.10
CA ILE A 71 6.98 -14.41 7.87
C ILE A 71 7.31 -13.59 6.62
N TRP A 72 8.41 -12.84 6.66
CA TRP A 72 8.77 -11.90 5.59
C TRP A 72 8.76 -12.51 4.19
N GLU A 73 9.35 -13.70 4.02
CA GLU A 73 9.43 -14.39 2.73
C GLU A 73 8.04 -14.71 2.17
N GLU A 74 7.09 -15.07 3.05
CA GLU A 74 5.70 -15.35 2.66
C GLU A 74 4.98 -14.07 2.27
N CYS A 75 5.17 -12.98 3.03
CA CYS A 75 4.63 -11.67 2.72
C CYS A 75 5.18 -11.12 1.40
N LYS A 76 6.50 -11.27 1.16
CA LYS A 76 7.16 -10.90 -0.08
C LYS A 76 6.63 -11.71 -1.27
N ALA A 77 6.57 -13.04 -1.13
CA ALA A 77 6.06 -13.92 -2.18
C ALA A 77 4.58 -13.66 -2.50
N PHE A 78 3.77 -13.37 -1.48
CA PHE A 78 2.39 -12.94 -1.63
C PHE A 78 2.31 -11.67 -2.49
N PHE A 79 3.06 -10.62 -2.13
CA PHE A 79 2.98 -9.35 -2.82
C PHE A 79 3.52 -9.42 -4.25
N GLN A 80 4.61 -10.14 -4.47
CA GLN A 80 5.13 -10.42 -5.82
C GLN A 80 4.10 -11.15 -6.70
N TRP A 81 3.35 -12.08 -6.12
CA TRP A 81 2.27 -12.77 -6.82
C TRP A 81 1.12 -11.79 -7.15
N VAL A 82 0.74 -10.91 -6.22
CA VAL A 82 -0.26 -9.86 -6.47
C VAL A 82 0.18 -8.96 -7.61
N LEU A 83 1.41 -8.42 -7.57
CA LEU A 83 1.95 -7.55 -8.62
C LEU A 83 1.98 -8.25 -9.97
N HIS A 84 2.42 -9.50 -10.01
CA HIS A 84 2.42 -10.29 -11.26
C HIS A 84 1.02 -10.42 -11.86
N ARG A 85 0.01 -10.68 -11.03
CA ARG A 85 -1.38 -10.78 -11.53
C ARG A 85 -1.91 -9.45 -12.03
N LEU A 86 -1.62 -8.37 -11.33
CA LEU A 86 -1.99 -7.01 -11.77
C LEU A 86 -1.28 -6.62 -13.06
N ALA A 87 0.01 -6.93 -13.20
CA ALA A 87 0.76 -6.73 -14.44
C ALA A 87 0.12 -7.48 -15.61
N MET A 88 -0.29 -8.74 -15.38
CA MET A 88 -1.02 -9.53 -16.39
C MET A 88 -2.39 -8.94 -16.76
N MET A 89 -3.08 -8.33 -15.81
CA MET A 89 -4.34 -7.62 -16.07
C MET A 89 -4.10 -6.41 -16.95
N VAL A 90 -3.14 -5.55 -16.59
CA VAL A 90 -2.78 -4.35 -17.37
C VAL A 90 -2.29 -4.74 -18.77
N ALA A 91 -1.43 -5.75 -18.88
CA ALA A 91 -0.93 -6.23 -20.18
C ALA A 91 -2.07 -6.69 -21.12
N ARG A 92 -3.09 -7.35 -20.59
CA ARG A 92 -4.27 -7.75 -21.39
C ARG A 92 -5.16 -6.58 -21.78
N ARG A 93 -5.33 -5.61 -20.87
CA ARG A 93 -6.18 -4.44 -21.08
C ARG A 93 -5.55 -3.46 -22.09
N ASP A 94 -4.27 -3.14 -21.89
CA ASP A 94 -3.60 -2.02 -22.55
C ASP A 94 -2.57 -2.46 -23.60
N GLY A 95 -2.30 -3.77 -23.70
CA GLY A 95 -1.34 -4.32 -24.66
C GLY A 95 0.13 -4.00 -24.37
N VAL A 96 0.45 -3.66 -23.09
CA VAL A 96 1.79 -3.28 -22.64
C VAL A 96 2.38 -4.35 -21.72
N SER A 97 3.70 -4.54 -21.78
CA SER A 97 4.43 -5.46 -20.89
C SER A 97 5.30 -4.69 -19.91
N ASP A 98 5.75 -5.38 -18.88
CA ASP A 98 6.72 -4.88 -17.88
C ASP A 98 6.29 -3.65 -17.07
N VAL A 99 4.99 -3.50 -16.88
CA VAL A 99 4.39 -2.33 -16.18
C VAL A 99 4.66 -2.36 -14.67
N LEU A 100 4.68 -3.54 -14.07
CA LEU A 100 4.91 -3.76 -12.64
C LEU A 100 6.02 -4.80 -12.45
N PRO A 101 7.26 -4.38 -12.20
CA PRO A 101 8.34 -5.30 -11.86
C PRO A 101 7.98 -6.10 -10.60
N ARG A 102 8.38 -7.37 -10.54
CA ARG A 102 8.12 -8.25 -9.39
C ARG A 102 8.65 -7.67 -8.07
N ASP A 103 9.79 -6.99 -8.13
CA ASP A 103 10.45 -6.35 -6.99
C ASP A 103 10.24 -4.81 -7.00
N GLY A 104 9.31 -4.30 -7.81
CA GLY A 104 8.92 -2.90 -7.90
C GLY A 104 7.95 -2.51 -6.79
N PHE A 105 8.38 -2.65 -5.54
CA PHE A 105 7.59 -2.25 -4.38
C PHE A 105 8.47 -1.82 -3.21
N ASP A 106 7.91 -0.97 -2.38
CA ASP A 106 8.50 -0.54 -1.13
C ASP A 106 7.97 -1.36 0.05
N VAL A 107 8.81 -1.55 1.06
CA VAL A 107 8.46 -2.22 2.31
C VAL A 107 8.83 -1.35 3.49
N HIS A 108 7.92 -1.29 4.46
CA HIS A 108 8.13 -0.67 5.76
C HIS A 108 7.70 -1.64 6.86
N ALA A 109 8.65 -2.06 7.70
CA ALA A 109 8.35 -2.91 8.85
C ALA A 109 7.69 -2.10 9.96
N VAL A 110 6.62 -2.63 10.53
CA VAL A 110 5.87 -2.03 11.62
C VAL A 110 6.32 -2.66 12.94
N LEU A 111 6.91 -1.86 13.81
CA LEU A 111 7.65 -2.35 14.97
C LEU A 111 6.84 -2.37 16.27
N ASP A 112 5.77 -1.58 16.35
CA ASP A 112 4.98 -1.43 17.57
C ASP A 112 3.49 -1.11 17.27
N PRO A 113 2.59 -1.25 18.28
CA PRO A 113 1.17 -1.00 18.09
C PRO A 113 0.81 0.44 17.71
N ARG A 114 1.59 1.43 18.12
CA ARG A 114 1.36 2.83 17.74
C ARG A 114 1.66 3.02 16.26
N GLN A 115 2.78 2.48 15.80
CA GLN A 115 3.14 2.49 14.39
C GLN A 115 2.12 1.74 13.54
N PHE A 116 1.61 0.60 14.02
CA PHE A 116 0.53 -0.14 13.36
C PHE A 116 -0.71 0.75 13.12
N ARG A 117 -1.18 1.45 14.16
CA ARG A 117 -2.34 2.35 14.02
C ARG A 117 -2.07 3.51 13.06
N ASN A 118 -0.87 4.06 13.09
CA ASN A 118 -0.47 5.15 12.19
C ASN A 118 -0.41 4.68 10.72
N GLU A 119 0.17 3.50 10.46
CA GLU A 119 0.24 2.93 9.10
C GLU A 119 -1.16 2.60 8.57
N MET A 120 -2.04 2.06 9.40
CA MET A 120 -3.44 1.86 9.03
C MET A 120 -4.13 3.16 8.63
N ALA A 121 -4.02 4.19 9.48
CA ALA A 121 -4.60 5.50 9.17
C ALA A 121 -4.00 6.10 7.89
N TYR A 122 -2.70 5.91 7.70
CA TYR A 122 -2.01 6.34 6.49
C TYR A 122 -2.60 5.68 5.24
N ILE A 123 -2.71 4.34 5.25
CA ILE A 123 -3.23 3.56 4.11
C ILE A 123 -4.69 3.96 3.82
N LEU A 124 -5.55 3.92 4.82
CA LEU A 124 -6.99 4.17 4.66
C LEU A 124 -7.35 5.62 4.29
N ARG A 125 -6.38 6.53 4.22
CA ARG A 125 -6.58 7.94 3.88
C ARG A 125 -5.95 8.35 2.55
N ASN A 126 -5.42 7.42 1.78
CA ASN A 126 -4.84 7.75 0.48
C ASN A 126 -5.89 8.34 -0.48
N CYS A 127 -7.12 7.82 -0.47
CA CYS A 127 -8.23 8.38 -1.25
C CYS A 127 -8.54 9.84 -0.87
N TYR A 128 -8.48 10.19 0.42
CA TYR A 128 -8.69 11.54 0.89
C TYR A 128 -7.52 12.47 0.50
N LYS A 129 -6.29 12.03 0.69
CA LYS A 129 -5.09 12.77 0.25
C LYS A 129 -5.08 13.03 -1.26
N ALA A 130 -5.57 12.07 -2.03
CA ALA A 130 -5.75 12.18 -3.48
C ALA A 130 -6.97 13.04 -3.87
N ARG A 131 -7.74 13.59 -2.89
CA ARG A 131 -8.94 14.39 -3.09
C ARG A 131 -10.05 13.67 -3.87
N ILE A 132 -10.15 12.36 -3.71
CA ILE A 132 -11.18 11.53 -4.37
C ILE A 132 -12.46 11.57 -3.54
N CYS A 133 -12.41 11.15 -2.28
CA CYS A 133 -13.54 11.14 -1.37
C CYS A 133 -13.10 10.94 0.09
N SER A 134 -14.06 10.93 1.01
CA SER A 134 -13.82 10.51 2.40
C SER A 134 -13.40 9.03 2.46
N PRO A 135 -12.48 8.64 3.35
CA PRO A 135 -12.11 7.24 3.58
C PRO A 135 -13.33 6.33 3.77
N PHE A 136 -14.36 6.81 4.47
CA PHE A 136 -15.58 6.04 4.76
C PHE A 136 -16.48 5.80 3.54
N SER A 137 -16.25 6.54 2.45
CA SER A 137 -17.00 6.41 1.19
C SER A 137 -16.19 5.72 0.10
N TYR A 138 -14.93 5.35 0.38
CA TYR A 138 -14.06 4.75 -0.62
C TYR A 138 -14.28 3.24 -0.71
N GLU A 139 -14.74 2.78 -1.87
CA GLU A 139 -15.14 1.38 -2.06
C GLU A 139 -13.96 0.42 -2.26
N TRP A 140 -12.79 0.93 -2.64
CA TRP A 140 -11.64 0.11 -3.06
C TRP A 140 -10.59 -0.06 -1.95
N GLY A 141 -11.05 0.01 -0.71
CA GLY A 141 -10.27 -0.22 0.50
C GLY A 141 -10.98 -1.17 1.46
N SER A 142 -10.36 -1.37 2.61
CA SER A 142 -10.85 -2.30 3.63
C SER A 142 -11.58 -1.63 4.79
N ILE A 143 -11.89 -0.33 4.69
CA ILE A 143 -12.46 0.44 5.81
C ILE A 143 -13.85 -0.04 6.25
N ASP A 144 -14.60 -0.63 5.34
CA ASP A 144 -15.98 -1.08 5.54
C ASP A 144 -16.13 -2.21 6.58
N VAL A 145 -15.03 -2.86 6.97
CA VAL A 145 -15.11 -3.98 7.94
C VAL A 145 -14.80 -3.61 9.39
N TYR A 146 -14.15 -2.45 9.65
CA TYR A 146 -13.72 -2.10 11.00
C TYR A 146 -14.81 -1.38 11.78
N PHE A 147 -15.09 -1.87 12.99
CA PHE A 147 -16.10 -1.29 13.90
C PHE A 147 -17.47 -1.04 13.23
N ASN A 148 -17.77 -1.80 12.18
CA ASN A 148 -19.00 -1.69 11.43
C ASN A 148 -20.06 -2.66 11.99
N PRO A 149 -21.11 -2.15 12.67
CA PRO A 149 -22.14 -3.00 13.26
C PRO A 149 -23.00 -3.73 12.21
N THR A 150 -22.98 -3.26 10.96
CA THR A 150 -23.74 -3.88 9.85
C THR A 150 -22.88 -4.76 8.96
N ARG A 151 -21.60 -4.95 9.29
CA ARG A 151 -20.64 -5.75 8.50
C ARG A 151 -21.20 -7.13 8.11
N ASP A 152 -21.75 -7.84 9.09
CA ASP A 152 -22.26 -9.20 8.90
C ASP A 152 -23.66 -9.25 8.28
N ALA A 153 -24.38 -8.13 8.31
CA ALA A 153 -25.70 -7.99 7.69
C ALA A 153 -25.64 -7.66 6.19
N LEU A 154 -24.47 -7.30 5.66
CA LEU A 154 -24.32 -7.03 4.24
C LEU A 154 -24.52 -8.33 3.45
N PRO A 155 -25.49 -8.36 2.50
CA PRO A 155 -25.76 -9.58 1.74
C PRO A 155 -24.57 -9.95 0.85
N GLY A 156 -24.11 -11.18 0.94
CA GLY A 156 -23.11 -11.79 0.07
C GLY A 156 -23.62 -13.15 -0.43
N ARG A 157 -23.20 -13.56 -1.61
CA ARG A 157 -23.44 -14.92 -2.11
C ARG A 157 -22.22 -15.78 -1.83
N PRO A 158 -22.35 -16.89 -1.09
CA PRO A 158 -21.24 -17.83 -0.93
C PRO A 158 -20.72 -18.34 -2.28
N VAL A 159 -19.40 -18.43 -2.43
CA VAL A 159 -18.76 -18.94 -3.65
C VAL A 159 -19.24 -20.35 -3.97
N SER A 160 -19.53 -21.17 -2.96
CA SER A 160 -20.10 -22.52 -3.12
C SER A 160 -21.43 -22.54 -3.89
N THR A 161 -22.17 -21.43 -3.94
CA THR A 161 -23.45 -21.32 -4.68
C THR A 161 -23.26 -20.84 -6.12
N LEU A 162 -22.04 -20.51 -6.51
CA LEU A 162 -21.72 -20.07 -7.87
C LEU A 162 -21.35 -21.27 -8.75
N GLY A 163 -21.81 -21.23 -10.02
CA GLY A 163 -21.38 -22.23 -10.99
C GLY A 163 -19.88 -22.07 -11.34
N THR A 164 -19.22 -23.18 -11.67
CA THR A 164 -17.78 -23.21 -11.99
C THR A 164 -17.38 -22.21 -13.08
N VAL A 165 -18.25 -21.99 -14.08
CA VAL A 165 -18.01 -21.02 -15.15
C VAL A 165 -17.98 -19.58 -14.61
N ALA A 166 -18.91 -19.24 -13.71
CA ALA A 166 -18.98 -17.93 -13.09
C ALA A 166 -17.74 -17.67 -12.23
N VAL A 167 -17.31 -18.64 -11.43
CA VAL A 167 -16.10 -18.58 -10.60
C VAL A 167 -14.85 -18.37 -11.46
N ARG A 168 -14.69 -19.15 -12.53
CA ARG A 168 -13.55 -19.00 -13.45
C ARG A 168 -13.53 -17.64 -14.15
N ARG A 169 -14.68 -17.15 -14.57
CA ARG A 169 -14.80 -15.84 -15.22
C ARG A 169 -14.46 -14.70 -14.25
N MET A 170 -14.98 -14.78 -13.01
CA MET A 170 -14.83 -13.77 -11.98
C MET A 170 -13.39 -13.65 -11.48
N PHE A 171 -12.75 -14.79 -11.20
CA PHE A 171 -11.45 -14.77 -10.54
C PHE A 171 -10.27 -15.00 -11.47
N GLN A 172 -10.49 -15.46 -12.69
CA GLN A 172 -9.46 -15.70 -13.72
C GLN A 172 -8.22 -16.44 -13.16
N THR A 173 -8.44 -17.46 -12.32
CA THR A 173 -7.40 -18.16 -11.59
C THR A 173 -7.66 -19.67 -11.55
N ARG A 174 -6.58 -20.43 -11.27
CA ARG A 174 -6.64 -21.85 -10.89
C ARG A 174 -6.58 -22.04 -9.37
N VAL A 175 -6.40 -20.97 -8.59
CA VAL A 175 -6.45 -21.04 -7.13
C VAL A 175 -7.86 -21.45 -6.74
N GLU A 176 -7.99 -22.45 -5.88
CA GLU A 176 -9.26 -22.85 -5.31
C GLU A 176 -9.76 -21.77 -4.36
N VAL A 177 -10.90 -21.18 -4.70
CA VAL A 177 -11.50 -20.12 -3.87
C VAL A 177 -12.22 -20.79 -2.71
N PRO A 178 -11.99 -20.38 -1.45
CA PRO A 178 -12.68 -20.95 -0.31
C PRO A 178 -14.20 -20.91 -0.49
N PRO A 179 -14.91 -22.04 -0.31
CA PRO A 179 -16.34 -22.14 -0.60
C PRO A 179 -17.20 -21.23 0.28
N HIS A 180 -16.69 -20.86 1.46
CA HIS A 180 -17.34 -19.97 2.41
C HIS A 180 -17.09 -18.48 2.12
N TYR A 181 -16.18 -18.14 1.19
CA TYR A 181 -16.02 -16.74 0.77
C TYR A 181 -17.31 -16.25 0.13
N GLU A 182 -17.65 -15.02 0.40
CA GLU A 182 -18.86 -14.39 -0.11
C GLU A 182 -18.52 -13.28 -1.11
N VAL A 183 -19.33 -13.22 -2.16
CA VAL A 183 -19.18 -12.23 -3.23
C VAL A 183 -20.40 -11.36 -3.34
N ARG A 184 -20.19 -10.08 -3.63
CA ARG A 184 -21.21 -9.11 -4.02
C ARG A 184 -20.67 -8.26 -5.17
N ASP A 185 -21.46 -8.06 -6.19
CA ASP A 185 -21.12 -7.26 -7.38
C ASP A 185 -19.79 -7.67 -8.04
N GLY A 186 -19.47 -8.99 -8.02
CA GLY A 186 -18.23 -9.52 -8.59
C GLY A 186 -17.00 -9.40 -7.70
N ARG A 187 -17.13 -8.93 -6.47
CA ARG A 187 -16.06 -8.71 -5.50
C ARG A 187 -16.23 -9.62 -4.28
N ILE A 188 -15.14 -10.24 -3.84
CA ILE A 188 -15.07 -10.92 -2.53
C ILE A 188 -15.23 -9.86 -1.44
N LEU A 189 -16.08 -10.13 -0.45
CA LEU A 189 -16.31 -9.21 0.67
C LEU A 189 -15.09 -9.19 1.60
N ASN A 190 -14.72 -8.00 2.05
CA ASN A 190 -13.54 -7.77 2.88
C ASN A 190 -13.52 -8.61 4.17
N ARG A 191 -14.70 -8.85 4.77
CA ARG A 191 -14.83 -9.70 5.97
C ARG A 191 -14.36 -11.15 5.78
N CYS A 192 -14.22 -11.61 4.53
CA CYS A 192 -13.79 -12.98 4.25
C CYS A 192 -12.26 -13.15 4.35
N PHE A 193 -11.47 -12.09 4.18
CA PHE A 193 -10.02 -12.22 4.04
C PHE A 193 -9.19 -11.15 4.81
N VAL A 194 -9.84 -10.14 5.36
CA VAL A 194 -9.19 -9.14 6.21
C VAL A 194 -9.35 -9.52 7.68
N ASP A 195 -8.28 -9.56 8.46
CA ASP A 195 -8.34 -9.79 9.92
C ASP A 195 -8.71 -8.50 10.65
N TYR A 196 -9.98 -8.13 10.50
CA TYR A 196 -10.55 -6.98 11.19
C TYR A 196 -10.59 -7.16 12.71
N GLY A 197 -10.70 -8.41 13.18
CA GLY A 197 -10.71 -8.69 14.62
C GLY A 197 -9.37 -8.35 15.28
N TYR A 198 -8.26 -8.63 14.64
CA TYR A 198 -6.95 -8.18 15.11
C TYR A 198 -6.87 -6.65 15.14
N VAL A 199 -7.30 -6.00 14.06
CA VAL A 199 -7.29 -4.54 13.94
C VAL A 199 -8.13 -3.89 15.05
N GLU A 200 -9.36 -4.34 15.26
CA GLU A 200 -10.25 -3.82 16.30
C GLU A 200 -9.62 -3.95 17.70
N ARG A 201 -8.90 -5.05 17.98
CA ARG A 201 -8.14 -5.20 19.24
C ARG A 201 -6.99 -4.20 19.37
N GLN A 202 -6.32 -3.80 18.26
CA GLN A 202 -5.23 -2.82 18.30
C GLN A 202 -5.72 -1.40 18.63
N PHE A 203 -6.95 -1.06 18.27
CA PHE A 203 -7.54 0.24 18.57
C PHE A 203 -8.35 0.24 19.88
N GLY A 204 -8.90 -0.90 20.27
CA GLY A 204 -9.70 -1.10 21.47
C GLY A 204 -11.17 -0.73 21.28
N ASP A 205 -11.47 0.41 20.68
CA ASP A 205 -12.83 0.88 20.43
C ASP A 205 -12.92 1.71 19.13
N SER A 206 -14.15 1.93 18.66
CA SER A 206 -14.44 2.68 17.44
C SER A 206 -14.03 4.16 17.54
N LEU A 207 -14.16 4.77 18.71
CA LEU A 207 -13.81 6.18 18.90
C LEU A 207 -12.31 6.39 18.69
N SER A 208 -11.49 5.54 19.32
CA SER A 208 -10.04 5.54 19.13
C SER A 208 -9.64 5.34 17.65
N PHE A 209 -10.34 4.46 16.93
CA PHE A 209 -10.12 4.25 15.50
C PHE A 209 -10.45 5.50 14.69
N PHE A 210 -11.63 6.08 14.90
CA PHE A 210 -12.05 7.28 14.21
C PHE A 210 -11.20 8.50 14.55
N ASP A 211 -10.75 8.63 15.78
CA ASP A 211 -9.89 9.74 16.21
C ASP A 211 -8.52 9.68 15.50
N VAL A 212 -7.92 8.52 15.38
CA VAL A 212 -6.66 8.37 14.63
C VAL A 212 -6.84 8.73 13.15
N LEU A 213 -7.99 8.40 12.54
CA LEU A 213 -8.31 8.80 11.17
C LEU A 213 -8.58 10.32 11.05
N ARG A 214 -9.15 10.96 12.07
CA ARG A 214 -9.54 12.38 12.06
C ARG A 214 -8.41 13.33 12.43
N LEU A 215 -7.48 12.95 13.32
CA LEU A 215 -6.42 13.82 13.83
C LEU A 215 -5.63 14.50 12.69
N TRP A 216 -5.41 13.79 11.62
CA TRP A 216 -4.74 14.32 10.44
C TRP A 216 -5.60 15.30 9.64
N ASP A 217 -6.92 15.15 9.65
CA ASP A 217 -7.85 16.05 8.95
C ASP A 217 -7.94 17.41 9.66
N LEU A 218 -7.92 17.40 10.98
CA LEU A 218 -7.88 18.60 11.80
C LEU A 218 -6.57 19.38 11.61
N GLU A 219 -5.42 18.73 11.59
CA GLU A 219 -4.13 19.36 11.35
C GLU A 219 -4.06 20.00 9.96
N SER A 220 -4.52 19.29 8.93
CA SER A 220 -4.58 19.81 7.56
C SER A 220 -5.56 20.97 7.44
N SER A 221 -6.73 20.88 8.07
CA SER A 221 -7.74 21.96 8.04
C SER A 221 -7.28 23.22 8.78
N VAL A 222 -6.57 23.06 9.90
CA VAL A 222 -6.00 24.18 10.65
C VAL A 222 -4.86 24.82 9.85
N ALA A 223 -3.98 24.05 9.25
CA ALA A 223 -2.90 24.54 8.39
C ALA A 223 -3.45 25.36 7.22
N LEU A 224 -4.49 24.86 6.53
CA LEU A 224 -5.18 25.58 5.45
C LEU A 224 -5.84 26.89 5.93
N SER A 225 -6.49 26.88 7.09
CA SER A 225 -7.13 28.07 7.66
C SER A 225 -6.14 29.16 8.05
N HIS A 226 -4.89 28.80 8.33
CA HIS A 226 -3.80 29.72 8.62
C HIS A 226 -2.98 30.14 7.39
N GLY A 227 -3.42 29.78 6.17
CA GLY A 227 -2.72 30.12 4.94
C GLY A 227 -1.37 29.40 4.79
N VAL A 228 -1.10 28.42 5.64
CA VAL A 228 0.02 27.50 5.46
C VAL A 228 -0.39 26.58 4.32
N SER A 229 0.24 26.77 3.15
CA SER A 229 0.10 25.76 2.10
C SER A 229 0.45 24.41 2.73
N GLU A 230 -0.42 23.41 2.59
CA GLU A 230 -0.12 22.06 3.04
C GLU A 230 1.32 21.73 2.62
N GLN A 231 2.22 21.71 3.56
CA GLN A 231 3.42 20.92 3.41
C GLN A 231 2.88 19.50 3.45
N VAL A 232 2.67 18.92 2.28
CA VAL A 232 2.30 17.54 2.12
C VAL A 232 3.40 16.75 2.82
N THR A 233 3.15 16.36 4.06
CA THR A 233 4.08 15.54 4.83
C THR A 233 3.93 14.12 4.29
N PHE A 234 4.77 13.79 3.34
CA PHE A 234 4.85 12.43 2.80
C PHE A 234 5.30 11.49 3.92
N SER A 235 4.68 10.32 4.01
CA SER A 235 5.23 9.23 4.81
C SER A 235 6.59 8.79 4.27
N ASP A 236 7.33 8.01 5.04
CA ASP A 236 8.60 7.47 4.60
C ASP A 236 8.47 6.64 3.31
N VAL A 237 7.37 5.89 3.18
CA VAL A 237 7.09 5.07 2.00
C VAL A 237 6.86 5.95 0.76
N GLU A 238 5.96 6.94 0.86
CA GLU A 238 5.70 7.88 -0.25
C GLU A 238 6.95 8.65 -0.66
N LEU A 239 7.70 9.13 0.33
CA LEU A 239 8.91 9.88 0.04
C LEU A 239 9.98 8.98 -0.56
N SER A 240 10.08 7.71 -0.16
CA SER A 240 10.98 6.73 -0.75
C SER A 240 10.66 6.51 -2.23
N ILE A 241 9.39 6.33 -2.58
CA ILE A 241 8.94 6.19 -3.98
C ILE A 241 9.33 7.42 -4.80
N ARG A 242 9.04 8.62 -4.27
CA ARG A 242 9.37 9.88 -4.94
C ARG A 242 10.88 10.09 -5.09
N LEU A 243 11.66 9.69 -4.10
CA LEU A 243 13.12 9.73 -4.16
C LEU A 243 13.67 8.80 -5.25
N LYS A 244 13.11 7.59 -5.41
CA LYS A 244 13.47 6.67 -6.50
C LYS A 244 13.15 7.27 -7.86
N THR A 245 11.98 7.89 -8.01
CA THR A 245 11.58 8.57 -9.24
C THR A 245 12.52 9.73 -9.57
N LEU A 246 12.84 10.59 -8.59
CA LEU A 246 13.82 11.66 -8.78
C LEU A 246 15.21 11.09 -9.14
N CYS A 247 15.61 9.99 -8.51
CA CYS A 247 16.88 9.33 -8.77
C CYS A 247 17.00 8.91 -10.25
N ARG A 248 15.96 8.30 -10.79
CA ARG A 248 15.90 7.91 -12.21
C ARG A 248 15.87 9.12 -13.14
N ASN A 249 14.99 10.08 -12.88
CA ASN A 249 14.72 11.20 -13.78
C ASN A 249 15.83 12.25 -13.76
N ASP A 250 16.32 12.62 -12.58
CA ASP A 250 17.27 13.73 -12.44
C ASP A 250 18.73 13.27 -12.47
N PHE A 251 19.00 11.98 -12.18
CA PHE A 251 20.38 11.44 -12.08
C PHE A 251 20.63 10.24 -12.99
N GLY A 252 19.60 9.71 -13.68
CA GLY A 252 19.74 8.55 -14.57
C GLY A 252 20.18 7.27 -13.86
N ALA A 253 19.95 7.17 -12.55
CA ALA A 253 20.38 6.05 -11.71
C ALA A 253 19.19 5.19 -11.29
N ASP A 254 19.29 3.87 -11.44
CA ASP A 254 18.22 2.92 -11.11
C ASP A 254 18.04 2.73 -9.60
N SER A 255 19.02 3.13 -8.80
CA SER A 255 19.01 2.96 -7.35
C SER A 255 19.65 4.15 -6.64
N ILE A 256 19.05 4.55 -5.52
CA ILE A 256 19.58 5.61 -4.65
C ILE A 256 20.97 5.22 -4.11
N GLN A 257 21.20 3.92 -3.86
CA GLN A 257 22.45 3.39 -3.36
C GLN A 257 23.62 3.49 -4.36
N SER A 258 23.30 3.64 -5.65
CA SER A 258 24.33 3.82 -6.70
C SER A 258 24.82 5.26 -6.84
N LEU A 259 24.15 6.22 -6.18
CA LEU A 259 24.53 7.62 -6.23
C LEU A 259 25.79 7.89 -5.39
N ASP A 260 26.67 8.73 -5.93
CA ASP A 260 27.77 9.28 -5.16
C ASP A 260 27.28 10.26 -4.08
N ARG A 261 28.12 10.60 -3.14
CA ARG A 261 27.78 11.46 -2.01
C ARG A 261 27.24 12.85 -2.44
N LYS A 262 27.79 13.40 -3.52
CA LYS A 262 27.37 14.72 -4.05
C LYS A 262 25.96 14.63 -4.65
N SER A 263 25.70 13.65 -5.45
CA SER A 263 24.40 13.39 -6.05
C SER A 263 23.33 13.05 -4.99
N LEU A 264 23.69 12.33 -3.94
CA LEU A 264 22.81 12.06 -2.79
C LEU A 264 22.39 13.34 -2.05
N LEU A 265 23.30 14.28 -1.84
CA LEU A 265 22.97 15.59 -1.24
C LEU A 265 22.14 16.47 -2.17
N MET A 266 22.37 16.39 -3.50
CA MET A 266 21.54 17.08 -4.48
C MET A 266 20.14 16.49 -4.54
N LEU A 267 20.01 15.16 -4.48
CA LEU A 267 18.72 14.47 -4.38
C LEU A 267 17.96 14.90 -3.12
N ALA A 268 18.62 14.94 -1.96
CA ALA A 268 18.05 15.39 -0.71
C ALA A 268 17.52 16.83 -0.82
N ARG A 269 18.30 17.73 -1.41
CA ARG A 269 17.92 19.12 -1.62
C ARG A 269 16.73 19.25 -2.58
N SER A 270 16.72 18.49 -3.67
CA SER A 270 15.61 18.44 -4.62
C SER A 270 14.33 17.96 -3.93
N ALA A 271 14.42 16.88 -3.14
CA ALA A 271 13.30 16.32 -2.41
C ALA A 271 12.75 17.28 -1.33
N SER A 272 13.62 17.97 -0.60
CA SER A 272 13.20 18.98 0.37
C SER A 272 12.43 20.13 -0.31
N ARG A 273 12.92 20.61 -1.46
CA ARG A 273 12.27 21.70 -2.20
C ARG A 273 10.97 21.30 -2.88
N ARG A 274 10.94 20.11 -3.51
CA ARG A 274 9.78 19.66 -4.29
C ARG A 274 8.67 19.05 -3.41
N PHE A 275 9.07 18.38 -2.32
CA PHE A 275 8.16 17.56 -1.50
C PHE A 275 8.05 18.06 -0.05
N GLY A 276 8.74 19.11 0.34
CA GLY A 276 8.74 19.58 1.72
C GLY A 276 9.37 18.58 2.71
N ALA A 277 10.17 17.63 2.21
CA ALA A 277 10.74 16.58 3.03
C ALA A 277 11.67 17.12 4.11
N GLY A 278 11.41 16.75 5.36
CA GLY A 278 12.17 17.23 6.52
C GLY A 278 13.55 16.59 6.63
N LYS A 279 14.50 17.33 7.25
CA LYS A 279 15.90 16.90 7.46
C LYS A 279 16.02 15.50 8.08
N THR A 280 15.27 15.24 9.16
CA THR A 280 15.31 13.96 9.88
C THR A 280 14.79 12.80 9.02
N GLN A 281 13.75 13.03 8.26
CA GLN A 281 13.17 12.06 7.35
C GLN A 281 14.14 11.72 6.22
N LEU A 282 14.72 12.73 5.58
CA LEU A 282 15.72 12.53 4.53
C LEU A 282 16.99 11.84 5.04
N ALA A 283 17.45 12.17 6.26
CA ALA A 283 18.59 11.52 6.89
C ALA A 283 18.36 10.01 7.01
N ARG A 284 17.18 9.61 7.46
CA ARG A 284 16.77 8.22 7.61
C ARG A 284 16.65 7.49 6.28
N LEU A 285 15.94 8.08 5.30
CA LEU A 285 15.67 7.44 4.02
C LEU A 285 16.88 7.32 3.10
N LEU A 286 17.79 8.29 3.16
CA LEU A 286 18.99 8.32 2.34
C LEU A 286 20.22 7.74 3.06
N ASN A 287 20.06 7.32 4.32
CA ASN A 287 21.13 6.80 5.18
C ASN A 287 22.34 7.76 5.26
N ILE A 288 22.07 9.05 5.47
CA ILE A 288 23.09 10.09 5.65
C ILE A 288 22.89 10.83 6.96
N SER A 289 23.99 11.35 7.54
CA SER A 289 23.89 12.05 8.81
C SER A 289 23.09 13.35 8.70
N ALA A 290 22.28 13.66 9.72
CA ALA A 290 21.51 14.89 9.79
C ALA A 290 22.38 16.15 9.73
N ASP A 291 23.63 16.08 10.23
CA ASP A 291 24.56 17.19 10.18
C ASP A 291 25.06 17.51 8.76
N MET A 292 25.20 16.49 7.92
CA MET A 292 25.53 16.69 6.50
C MET A 292 24.38 17.35 5.75
N LEU A 293 23.15 16.99 6.05
CA LEU A 293 21.97 17.62 5.46
C LEU A 293 21.78 19.06 5.94
N GLY A 294 22.10 19.36 7.19
CA GLY A 294 22.01 20.72 7.72
C GLY A 294 22.90 21.77 7.04
N LYS A 295 23.88 21.32 6.25
CA LYS A 295 24.75 22.20 5.45
C LYS A 295 24.22 22.44 4.03
N VAL A 296 23.20 21.69 3.61
CA VAL A 296 22.72 21.66 2.23
C VAL A 296 21.25 22.05 2.12
N LEU A 297 20.43 21.79 3.15
CA LEU A 297 19.02 22.16 3.28
C LEU A 297 18.88 23.49 4.02
#